data_86ac3f26f956674005ddc56c8314a0e6
#
_entry.id   86ac3f26f956674005ddc56c8314a0e6
#
_cell.length_a   1.000
_cell.length_b   1.000
_cell.length_c   1.000
_cell.angle_alpha   90.00
_cell.angle_beta   90.00
_cell.angle_gamma   90.00
#
_symmetry.space_group_name_H-M   'P 1'
#
loop_
_entity.id
_entity.type
_entity.pdbx_description
1 polymer ?
#
loop_
_entity_poly.entity_id
_entity_poly.type
_entity_poly.pdbx_seq_one_letter_code
_entity_poly.pdbx_strand_id
1 'polypeptide(L)'
;AGTNCYYLTFKSQEAVDNVFKDAEAMGLKVIRVWGNLDVGVKTGTTDSEGKPVFTNNNDGSGEKDGVYFQYFDKDLGKPVTNFGEDGIKKLDYALYQAEKHGMKLLITFTNYWDAFGGMGQYVKWAEELGITGLKKDDFYTNETLKGWYKDYINGLLNHTNPYTNRKLKDEPSVFAW
;
A
#
# COMPACT_ATOMS: atom_id res chain seq x y z
N ALA A 1 -23.09 -6.46 -6.18
CA ALA A 1 -22.17 -6.11 -7.26
C ALA A 1 -20.96 -5.37 -6.70
N GLY A 2 -19.83 -5.37 -7.41
CA GLY A 2 -18.59 -4.73 -7.02
C GLY A 2 -17.87 -4.09 -8.20
N THR A 3 -16.80 -3.34 -7.90
CA THR A 3 -15.95 -2.68 -8.89
C THR A 3 -14.50 -2.66 -8.43
N ASN A 4 -13.61 -2.18 -9.29
CA ASN A 4 -12.22 -1.87 -8.96
C ASN A 4 -12.01 -0.37 -8.93
N CYS A 5 -11.31 0.13 -7.92
CA CYS A 5 -10.86 1.51 -7.87
C CYS A 5 -9.55 1.61 -7.09
N TYR A 6 -8.43 1.57 -7.81
CA TYR A 6 -7.10 1.64 -7.20
C TYR A 6 -6.70 3.06 -6.76
N TYR A 7 -7.48 4.07 -7.12
CA TYR A 7 -7.21 5.48 -6.74
C TYR A 7 -7.52 5.80 -5.28
N LEU A 8 -8.31 4.99 -4.58
CA LEU A 8 -8.80 5.26 -3.22
C LEU A 8 -7.67 5.47 -2.22
N THR A 9 -6.49 4.89 -2.45
CA THR A 9 -5.38 4.90 -1.50
C THR A 9 -4.32 5.97 -1.77
N PHE A 10 -4.52 6.85 -2.77
CA PHE A 10 -3.57 7.93 -3.04
C PHE A 10 -4.18 9.24 -3.55
N LYS A 11 -5.45 9.29 -3.86
CA LYS A 11 -6.12 10.53 -4.25
C LYS A 11 -6.60 11.33 -3.03
N SER A 12 -7.07 12.56 -3.28
CA SER A 12 -7.60 13.45 -2.25
C SER A 12 -8.84 12.85 -1.57
N GLN A 13 -9.13 13.29 -0.35
CA GLN A 13 -10.34 12.88 0.36
C GLN A 13 -11.60 13.20 -0.44
N GLU A 14 -11.67 14.36 -1.09
CA GLU A 14 -12.79 14.72 -1.97
C GLU A 14 -13.01 13.71 -3.10
N ALA A 15 -11.93 13.30 -3.78
CA ALA A 15 -12.02 12.30 -4.84
C ALA A 15 -12.49 10.94 -4.30
N VAL A 16 -11.99 10.53 -3.14
CA VAL A 16 -12.42 9.29 -2.47
C VAL A 16 -13.89 9.36 -2.09
N ASP A 17 -14.36 10.47 -1.50
CA ASP A 17 -15.76 10.67 -1.12
C ASP A 17 -16.70 10.58 -2.34
N ASN A 18 -16.29 11.17 -3.45
CA ASN A 18 -17.07 11.11 -4.70
C ASN A 18 -17.18 9.68 -5.24
N VAL A 19 -16.09 8.91 -5.21
CA VAL A 19 -16.12 7.50 -5.62
C VAL A 19 -17.12 6.69 -4.78
N PHE A 20 -17.11 6.87 -3.46
CA PHE A 20 -18.06 6.17 -2.59
C PHE A 20 -19.51 6.58 -2.81
N LYS A 21 -19.78 7.88 -3.03
CA LYS A 21 -21.14 8.36 -3.36
C LYS A 21 -21.65 7.77 -4.66
N ASP A 22 -20.82 7.77 -5.71
CA ASP A 22 -21.18 7.21 -7.01
C ASP A 22 -21.40 5.70 -6.92
N ALA A 23 -20.51 4.99 -6.25
CA ALA A 23 -20.63 3.54 -6.05
C ALA A 23 -21.88 3.16 -5.25
N GLU A 24 -22.23 3.94 -4.21
CA GLU A 24 -23.48 3.76 -3.45
C GLU A 24 -24.71 3.99 -4.33
N ALA A 25 -24.72 5.07 -5.12
CA ALA A 25 -25.80 5.38 -6.05
C ALA A 25 -26.00 4.28 -7.11
N MET A 26 -24.91 3.61 -7.51
CA MET A 26 -24.94 2.45 -8.41
C MET A 26 -25.34 1.13 -7.72
N GLY A 27 -25.55 1.13 -6.41
CA GLY A 27 -25.88 -0.08 -5.65
C GLY A 27 -24.73 -1.04 -5.46
N LEU A 28 -23.48 -0.61 -5.63
CA LEU A 28 -22.28 -1.43 -5.43
C LEU A 28 -22.06 -1.69 -3.93
N LYS A 29 -21.45 -2.83 -3.61
CA LYS A 29 -21.21 -3.25 -2.22
C LYS A 29 -19.77 -3.58 -1.90
N VAL A 30 -18.93 -3.81 -2.90
CA VAL A 30 -17.52 -4.15 -2.73
C VAL A 30 -16.69 -3.36 -3.75
N ILE A 31 -15.59 -2.77 -3.26
CA ILE A 31 -14.58 -2.14 -4.12
C ILE A 31 -13.25 -2.85 -3.89
N ARG A 32 -12.61 -3.33 -4.97
CA ARG A 32 -11.23 -3.82 -4.90
C ARG A 32 -10.27 -2.66 -5.00
N VAL A 33 -9.31 -2.63 -4.09
CA VAL A 33 -8.34 -1.54 -3.94
C VAL A 33 -6.92 -2.09 -3.73
N TRP A 34 -5.90 -1.31 -4.09
CA TRP A 34 -4.52 -1.65 -3.79
C TRP A 34 -4.16 -1.31 -2.35
N GLY A 35 -3.64 -2.29 -1.62
CA GLY A 35 -3.06 -2.14 -0.28
C GLY A 35 -1.52 -2.13 -0.30
N ASN A 36 -0.93 -1.85 -1.46
CA ASN A 36 0.50 -1.69 -1.61
C ASN A 36 0.81 -0.48 -2.50
N LEU A 37 1.78 0.30 -2.07
CA LEU A 37 2.42 1.41 -2.79
C LEU A 37 3.89 1.36 -2.35
N ASP A 38 4.66 0.46 -3.00
CA ASP A 38 6.00 0.12 -2.55
C ASP A 38 7.03 0.89 -3.37
N VAL A 39 7.96 1.55 -2.70
CA VAL A 39 9.02 2.35 -3.31
C VAL A 39 10.40 1.83 -2.89
N GLY A 40 11.44 2.31 -3.55
CA GLY A 40 12.80 1.90 -3.26
C GLY A 40 13.34 2.46 -1.94
N VAL A 41 14.55 2.99 -1.98
CA VAL A 41 15.26 3.54 -0.82
C VAL A 41 14.92 5.02 -0.67
N LYS A 42 14.49 5.42 0.51
CA LYS A 42 14.21 6.83 0.83
C LYS A 42 15.51 7.62 0.91
N THR A 43 15.63 8.67 0.12
CA THR A 43 16.84 9.52 0.09
C THR A 43 16.85 10.60 1.16
N GLY A 44 15.68 10.96 1.70
CA GLY A 44 15.50 12.10 2.59
C GLY A 44 15.44 13.46 1.86
N THR A 45 15.44 13.45 0.51
CA THR A 45 15.31 14.67 -0.31
C THR A 45 13.95 14.70 -1.01
N THR A 46 13.59 15.87 -1.54
CA THR A 46 12.38 16.08 -2.36
C THR A 46 12.75 16.57 -3.75
N ASP A 47 11.87 16.32 -4.71
CA ASP A 47 11.97 16.86 -6.06
C ASP A 47 11.50 18.34 -6.13
N SER A 48 11.46 18.88 -7.35
CA SER A 48 11.02 20.27 -7.60
C SER A 48 9.54 20.52 -7.25
N GLU A 49 8.74 19.46 -7.14
CA GLU A 49 7.32 19.54 -6.76
C GLU A 49 7.11 19.26 -5.25
N GLY A 50 8.21 19.08 -4.50
CA GLY A 50 8.15 18.77 -3.07
C GLY A 50 7.84 17.32 -2.73
N LYS A 51 7.83 16.42 -3.73
CA LYS A 51 7.58 14.99 -3.53
C LYS A 51 8.85 14.27 -3.05
N PRO A 52 8.73 13.24 -2.21
CA PRO A 52 9.89 12.49 -1.75
C PRO A 52 10.56 11.74 -2.91
N VAL A 53 11.90 11.73 -2.87
CA VAL A 53 12.72 11.05 -3.86
C VAL A 53 13.16 9.69 -3.32
N PHE A 54 13.07 8.67 -4.18
CA PHE A 54 13.49 7.31 -3.88
C PHE A 54 14.49 6.82 -4.94
N THR A 55 15.46 6.03 -4.52
CA THR A 55 16.40 5.33 -5.40
C THR A 55 16.10 3.83 -5.42
N ASN A 56 16.68 3.11 -6.38
CA ASN A 56 16.47 1.67 -6.53
C ASN A 56 14.99 1.25 -6.58
N ASN A 57 14.17 2.07 -7.23
CA ASN A 57 12.81 1.69 -7.55
C ASN A 57 12.81 0.57 -8.61
N ASN A 58 11.82 -0.31 -8.56
CA ASN A 58 11.55 -1.13 -9.74
C ASN A 58 10.87 -0.27 -10.83
N ASP A 59 10.70 -0.83 -12.04
CA ASP A 59 10.19 -0.09 -13.20
C ASP A 59 8.78 0.50 -13.00
N GLY A 60 7.99 -0.13 -12.13
CA GLY A 60 6.64 0.33 -11.78
C GLY A 60 6.55 0.93 -10.38
N SER A 61 7.37 1.94 -10.05
CA SER A 61 7.39 2.57 -8.72
C SER A 61 6.00 2.77 -8.12
N GLY A 62 5.91 2.45 -6.82
CA GLY A 62 4.69 2.54 -6.05
C GLY A 62 4.32 3.95 -5.57
N GLU A 63 5.19 4.95 -5.73
CA GLU A 63 4.83 6.33 -5.38
C GLU A 63 3.73 6.83 -6.32
N LYS A 64 2.66 7.38 -5.75
CA LYS A 64 1.56 7.99 -6.48
C LYS A 64 1.13 9.28 -5.77
N ASP A 65 1.26 10.41 -6.47
CA ASP A 65 0.88 11.73 -5.96
C ASP A 65 1.54 12.07 -4.60
N GLY A 66 2.78 11.62 -4.38
CA GLY A 66 3.50 11.78 -3.11
C GLY A 66 3.18 10.73 -2.05
N VAL A 67 2.26 9.80 -2.32
CA VAL A 67 1.86 8.74 -1.38
C VAL A 67 2.65 7.46 -1.63
N TYR A 68 3.12 6.84 -0.56
CA TYR A 68 3.82 5.54 -0.57
C TYR A 68 3.57 4.80 0.74
N PHE A 69 3.52 3.47 0.69
CA PHE A 69 3.20 2.65 1.86
C PHE A 69 4.41 1.96 2.47
N GLN A 70 5.36 1.54 1.64
CA GLN A 70 6.60 0.93 2.10
C GLN A 70 7.80 1.54 1.38
N TYR A 71 8.90 1.69 2.10
CA TYR A 71 10.21 2.11 1.59
C TYR A 71 11.31 1.33 2.30
N PHE A 72 12.47 1.20 1.67
CA PHE A 72 13.64 0.58 2.32
C PHE A 72 14.39 1.61 3.16
N ASP A 73 14.60 1.27 4.43
CA ASP A 73 15.40 2.05 5.36
C ASP A 73 16.80 1.43 5.45
N LYS A 74 17.82 2.18 5.00
CA LYS A 74 19.22 1.70 4.98
C LYS A 74 19.78 1.50 6.38
N ASP A 75 19.40 2.33 7.34
CA ASP A 75 19.91 2.25 8.69
C ASP A 75 19.36 1.01 9.40
N LEU A 76 18.12 0.64 9.13
CA LEU A 76 17.48 -0.57 9.65
C LEU A 76 17.76 -1.81 8.80
N GLY A 77 18.23 -1.66 7.55
CA GLY A 77 18.48 -2.76 6.63
C GLY A 77 17.23 -3.55 6.23
N LYS A 78 16.07 -2.91 6.17
CA LYS A 78 14.79 -3.55 5.85
C LYS A 78 13.73 -2.57 5.35
N PRO A 79 12.66 -3.08 4.69
CA PRO A 79 11.49 -2.27 4.40
C PRO A 79 10.79 -1.81 5.67
N VAL A 80 10.24 -0.60 5.61
CA VAL A 80 9.50 0.04 6.68
C VAL A 80 8.16 0.53 6.13
N THR A 81 7.11 0.41 6.93
CA THR A 81 5.77 0.89 6.58
C THR A 81 5.61 2.36 6.95
N ASN A 82 5.11 3.15 6.01
CA ASN A 82 4.74 4.54 6.22
C ASN A 82 3.30 4.65 6.73
N PHE A 83 3.12 4.85 8.02
CA PHE A 83 1.79 5.04 8.64
C PHE A 83 1.33 6.51 8.66
N GLY A 84 2.07 7.42 8.04
CA GLY A 84 1.78 8.85 8.03
C GLY A 84 0.64 9.27 7.10
N GLU A 85 0.43 10.60 7.02
CA GLU A 85 -0.58 11.23 6.17
C GLU A 85 -0.39 10.91 4.68
N ASP A 86 0.84 10.75 4.25
CA ASP A 86 1.26 10.37 2.90
C ASP A 86 1.45 8.86 2.71
N GLY A 87 0.86 8.06 3.59
CA GLY A 87 0.99 6.61 3.63
C GLY A 87 -0.32 5.90 3.97
N ILE A 88 -0.24 4.95 4.90
CA ILE A 88 -1.35 4.07 5.31
C ILE A 88 -2.58 4.83 5.81
N LYS A 89 -2.43 6.05 6.30
CA LYS A 89 -3.59 6.87 6.70
C LYS A 89 -4.58 7.11 5.55
N LYS A 90 -4.12 7.06 4.30
CA LYS A 90 -4.98 7.06 3.11
C LYS A 90 -5.86 5.80 3.03
N LEU A 91 -5.31 4.63 3.33
CA LEU A 91 -6.07 3.39 3.42
C LEU A 91 -7.05 3.41 4.59
N ASP A 92 -6.62 3.95 5.74
CA ASP A 92 -7.48 4.14 6.91
C ASP A 92 -8.73 4.96 6.57
N TYR A 93 -8.54 6.06 5.84
CA TYR A 93 -9.65 6.91 5.39
C TYR A 93 -10.59 6.19 4.42
N ALA A 94 -10.04 5.42 3.48
CA ALA A 94 -10.85 4.64 2.54
C ALA A 94 -11.71 3.60 3.28
N LEU A 95 -11.16 2.92 4.29
CA LEU A 95 -11.91 1.97 5.14
C LEU A 95 -13.02 2.67 5.93
N TYR A 96 -12.74 3.85 6.51
CA TYR A 96 -13.72 4.66 7.21
C TYR A 96 -14.87 5.08 6.29
N GLN A 97 -14.57 5.55 5.08
CA GLN A 97 -15.60 5.91 4.11
C GLN A 97 -16.40 4.70 3.62
N ALA A 98 -15.74 3.56 3.41
CA ALA A 98 -16.44 2.33 3.04
C ALA A 98 -17.50 1.95 4.09
N GLU A 99 -17.16 2.00 5.37
CA GLU A 99 -18.12 1.75 6.45
C GLU A 99 -19.29 2.73 6.43
N LYS A 100 -19.02 4.04 6.28
CA LYS A 100 -20.06 5.09 6.22
C LYS A 100 -21.06 4.87 5.09
N HIS A 101 -20.61 4.34 3.96
CA HIS A 101 -21.44 4.07 2.78
C HIS A 101 -21.97 2.64 2.71
N GLY A 102 -21.81 1.84 3.77
CA GLY A 102 -22.29 0.46 3.82
C GLY A 102 -21.60 -0.45 2.80
N MET A 103 -20.35 -0.16 2.47
CA MET A 103 -19.51 -0.89 1.52
C MET A 103 -18.38 -1.62 2.21
N LYS A 104 -17.74 -2.50 1.45
CA LYS A 104 -16.53 -3.23 1.89
C LYS A 104 -15.42 -3.13 0.86
N LEU A 105 -14.18 -3.19 1.34
CA LEU A 105 -12.99 -3.20 0.50
C LEU A 105 -12.39 -4.61 0.42
N LEU A 106 -12.01 -5.02 -0.78
CA LEU A 106 -11.11 -6.14 -1.01
C LEU A 106 -9.72 -5.53 -1.24
N ILE A 107 -8.78 -5.81 -0.34
CA ILE A 107 -7.49 -5.14 -0.27
C ILE A 107 -6.38 -6.13 -0.63
N THR A 108 -5.50 -5.77 -1.57
CA THR A 108 -4.33 -6.60 -1.90
C THR A 108 -3.11 -6.13 -1.12
N PHE A 109 -2.25 -7.06 -0.68
CA PHE A 109 -1.00 -6.72 0.03
C PHE A 109 0.20 -6.54 -0.90
N THR A 110 0.14 -7.04 -2.12
CA THR A 110 1.22 -6.92 -3.11
C THR A 110 0.69 -7.16 -4.52
N ASN A 111 1.56 -6.98 -5.49
CA ASN A 111 1.27 -7.15 -6.91
C ASN A 111 2.40 -7.94 -7.60
N TYR A 112 2.06 -8.87 -8.45
CA TYR A 112 3.01 -9.58 -9.29
C TYR A 112 3.51 -8.70 -10.45
N TRP A 113 2.64 -7.87 -11.03
CA TRP A 113 3.01 -6.88 -12.03
C TRP A 113 3.86 -5.79 -11.39
N ASP A 114 4.70 -5.12 -12.18
CA ASP A 114 5.62 -4.10 -11.66
C ASP A 114 4.92 -2.81 -11.19
N ALA A 115 3.67 -2.59 -11.58
CA ALA A 115 2.91 -1.43 -11.12
C ALA A 115 2.76 -1.40 -9.59
N PHE A 116 2.89 -0.22 -9.01
CA PHE A 116 2.80 0.03 -7.56
C PHE A 116 3.90 -0.65 -6.71
N GLY A 117 5.04 -0.93 -7.32
CA GLY A 117 6.16 -1.58 -6.69
C GLY A 117 6.04 -3.10 -6.68
N GLY A 118 5.23 -3.65 -5.78
CA GLY A 118 4.93 -5.08 -5.72
C GLY A 118 6.13 -5.98 -5.50
N MET A 119 6.02 -7.23 -5.92
CA MET A 119 7.05 -8.26 -5.70
C MET A 119 8.40 -7.89 -6.32
N GLY A 120 8.41 -7.17 -7.45
CA GLY A 120 9.64 -6.67 -8.06
C GLY A 120 10.40 -5.71 -7.16
N GLN A 121 9.70 -4.91 -6.37
CA GLN A 121 10.33 -3.99 -5.42
C GLN A 121 11.00 -4.75 -4.26
N TYR A 122 10.42 -5.84 -3.79
CA TYR A 122 11.05 -6.68 -2.76
C TYR A 122 12.42 -7.24 -3.24
N VAL A 123 12.49 -7.63 -4.50
CA VAL A 123 13.75 -8.07 -5.12
C VAL A 123 14.78 -6.93 -5.13
N LYS A 124 14.37 -5.72 -5.48
CA LYS A 124 15.22 -4.53 -5.45
C LYS A 124 15.71 -4.19 -4.03
N TRP A 125 14.87 -4.35 -3.02
CA TRP A 125 15.30 -4.16 -1.63
C TRP A 125 16.37 -5.18 -1.19
N ALA A 126 16.31 -6.42 -1.67
CA ALA A 126 17.31 -7.42 -1.38
C ALA A 126 18.71 -7.03 -1.89
N GLU A 127 18.79 -6.32 -3.02
CA GLU A 127 20.04 -5.80 -3.57
C GLU A 127 20.76 -4.85 -2.58
N GLU A 128 20.01 -4.10 -1.76
CA GLU A 128 20.58 -3.21 -0.74
C GLU A 128 21.34 -3.97 0.37
N LEU A 129 21.06 -5.26 0.53
CA LEU A 129 21.77 -6.17 1.45
C LEU A 129 22.86 -7.00 0.74
N GLY A 130 23.14 -6.73 -0.53
CA GLY A 130 24.08 -7.51 -1.33
C GLY A 130 23.50 -8.86 -1.80
N ILE A 131 22.21 -9.10 -1.64
CA ILE A 131 21.54 -10.31 -2.17
C ILE A 131 21.14 -10.01 -3.61
N THR A 132 21.93 -10.54 -4.55
CA THR A 132 21.80 -10.27 -5.98
C THR A 132 21.36 -11.52 -6.75
N GLY A 133 20.88 -11.32 -7.99
CA GLY A 133 20.50 -12.43 -8.87
C GLY A 133 19.11 -13.00 -8.62
N LEU A 134 18.36 -12.45 -7.66
CA LEU A 134 16.98 -12.86 -7.42
C LEU A 134 16.07 -12.42 -8.58
N LYS A 135 15.10 -13.26 -8.88
CA LYS A 135 14.01 -12.98 -9.82
C LYS A 135 12.72 -12.71 -9.04
N LYS A 136 11.73 -12.16 -9.71
CA LYS A 136 10.42 -11.87 -9.11
C LYS A 136 9.77 -13.10 -8.44
N ASP A 137 9.89 -14.28 -9.07
CA ASP A 137 9.33 -15.52 -8.54
C ASP A 137 10.02 -16.01 -7.26
N ASP A 138 11.25 -15.54 -6.97
CA ASP A 138 11.91 -15.84 -5.71
C ASP A 138 11.20 -15.21 -4.49
N PHE A 139 10.27 -14.29 -4.73
CA PHE A 139 9.39 -13.77 -3.70
C PHE A 139 8.64 -14.89 -2.93
N TYR A 140 8.30 -15.97 -3.60
CA TYR A 140 7.58 -17.09 -2.99
C TYR A 140 8.46 -18.05 -2.18
N THR A 141 9.77 -18.03 -2.40
CA THR A 141 10.69 -19.03 -1.84
C THR A 141 11.81 -18.43 -0.99
N ASN A 142 12.25 -17.21 -1.30
CA ASN A 142 13.32 -16.56 -0.55
C ASN A 142 12.85 -16.13 0.84
N GLU A 143 13.51 -16.60 1.89
CA GLU A 143 13.09 -16.37 3.28
C GLU A 143 13.16 -14.90 3.71
N THR A 144 14.11 -14.12 3.17
CA THR A 144 14.20 -12.68 3.46
C THR A 144 13.00 -11.95 2.89
N LEU A 145 12.65 -12.17 1.63
CA LEU A 145 11.49 -11.52 0.98
C LEU A 145 10.18 -11.93 1.66
N LYS A 146 10.03 -13.22 1.95
CA LYS A 146 8.85 -13.74 2.69
C LYS A 146 8.73 -13.14 4.08
N GLY A 147 9.86 -12.98 4.78
CA GLY A 147 9.90 -12.36 6.10
C GLY A 147 9.41 -10.91 6.05
N TRP A 148 9.93 -10.10 5.13
CA TRP A 148 9.49 -8.72 4.95
C TRP A 148 8.00 -8.61 4.59
N TYR A 149 7.51 -9.50 3.73
CA TYR A 149 6.08 -9.53 3.36
C TYR A 149 5.20 -9.87 4.56
N LYS A 150 5.59 -10.86 5.38
CA LYS A 150 4.88 -11.20 6.62
C LYS A 150 4.89 -10.05 7.62
N ASP A 151 6.01 -9.34 7.73
CA ASP A 151 6.12 -8.16 8.61
C ASP A 151 5.18 -7.04 8.17
N TYR A 152 5.08 -6.79 6.86
CA TYR A 152 4.14 -5.83 6.31
C TYR A 152 2.69 -6.19 6.64
N ILE A 153 2.28 -7.42 6.35
CA ILE A 153 0.93 -7.92 6.66
C ILE A 153 0.63 -7.77 8.15
N ASN A 154 1.55 -8.25 8.99
CA ASN A 154 1.37 -8.18 10.44
C ASN A 154 1.29 -6.74 10.95
N GLY A 155 2.11 -5.86 10.42
CA GLY A 155 2.08 -4.42 10.73
C GLY A 155 0.74 -3.78 10.36
N LEU A 156 0.22 -4.04 9.16
CA LEU A 156 -1.08 -3.53 8.73
C LEU A 156 -2.24 -4.09 9.57
N LEU A 157 -2.28 -5.40 9.75
CA LEU A 157 -3.38 -6.04 10.48
C LEU A 157 -3.49 -5.56 11.94
N ASN A 158 -2.37 -5.23 12.56
CA ASN A 158 -2.31 -4.75 13.96
C ASN A 158 -2.28 -3.21 14.09
N HIS A 159 -2.21 -2.48 12.97
CA HIS A 159 -2.33 -1.03 12.97
C HIS A 159 -3.74 -0.59 13.38
N THR A 160 -3.84 0.42 14.24
CA THR A 160 -5.11 1.02 14.65
C THR A 160 -5.46 2.16 13.70
N ASN A 161 -6.60 2.04 13.02
CA ASN A 161 -7.16 3.08 12.17
C ASN A 161 -7.57 4.29 13.04
N PRO A 162 -6.97 5.49 12.83
CA PRO A 162 -7.27 6.65 13.66
C PRO A 162 -8.69 7.20 13.47
N TYR A 163 -9.35 6.88 12.37
CA TYR A 163 -10.74 7.31 12.10
C TYR A 163 -11.78 6.45 12.81
N THR A 164 -11.48 5.19 13.08
CA THR A 164 -12.43 4.21 13.67
C THR A 164 -12.01 3.71 15.03
N ASN A 165 -10.77 3.92 15.42
CA ASN A 165 -10.14 3.39 16.63
C ASN A 165 -10.16 1.85 16.72
N ARG A 166 -10.21 1.17 15.57
CA ARG A 166 -10.13 -0.30 15.47
C ARG A 166 -8.84 -0.70 14.75
N LYS A 167 -8.32 -1.88 15.07
CA LYS A 167 -7.25 -2.50 14.27
C LYS A 167 -7.79 -2.88 12.90
N LEU A 168 -6.94 -2.82 11.86
CA LEU A 168 -7.41 -3.13 10.49
C LEU A 168 -7.97 -4.54 10.37
N LYS A 169 -7.43 -5.52 11.11
CA LYS A 169 -7.97 -6.88 11.16
C LYS A 169 -9.40 -6.98 11.73
N ASP A 170 -9.82 -5.98 12.49
CA ASP A 170 -11.13 -5.93 13.15
C ASP A 170 -12.10 -4.96 12.43
N GLU A 171 -11.67 -4.39 11.29
CA GLU A 171 -12.49 -3.46 10.52
C GLU A 171 -13.64 -4.17 9.80
N PRO A 172 -14.91 -3.83 10.09
CA PRO A 172 -16.05 -4.47 9.44
C PRO A 172 -16.16 -4.12 7.95
N SER A 173 -15.51 -3.06 7.51
CA SER A 173 -15.46 -2.63 6.10
C SER A 173 -14.43 -3.41 5.28
N VAL A 174 -13.67 -4.32 5.85
CA VAL A 174 -12.84 -5.26 5.08
C VAL A 174 -13.72 -6.44 4.62
N PHE A 175 -13.72 -6.68 3.30
CA PHE A 175 -14.35 -7.85 2.70
C PHE A 175 -13.39 -9.05 2.68
N ALA A 176 -12.17 -8.80 2.22
CA ALA A 176 -11.09 -9.78 2.14
C ALA A 176 -9.72 -9.10 1.97
N TRP A 177 -8.69 -9.83 2.27
CA TRP A 177 -7.28 -9.49 2.02
C TRP A 177 -6.72 -10.37 0.91
#